data_622982d5bf5e6c0d959a62877b12ebce
#
_entry.id   622982d5bf5e6c0d959a62877b12ebce
#
_cell.length_a   1.000
_cell.length_b   1.000
_cell.length_c   1.000
_cell.angle_alpha   90.00
_cell.angle_beta   90.00
_cell.angle_gamma   90.00
#
_symmetry.space_group_name_H-M   'P 1'
#
loop_
_entity.id
_entity.type
_entity.pdbx_description
1 polymer ?
#
loop_
_entity_poly.entity_id
_entity_poly.type
_entity_poly.pdbx_seq_one_letter_code
_entity_poly.pdbx_strand_id
1 'polypeptide(L)'
;MTRRGRILSIVAGIGGLCAVYLWFFGFATMFAVEARYVGWKMPVVRRTPVELFDLSISQAPGKKLSYLGYEFEVPWDVNEEKTKQPGKTSVVIALPSGNAIWFSRVPPKEFVNNLLTSSKADAENLRKLYGEDALHSDYSLTQLVLEVTPQKVGPFSARRDAVGTLMLVVIKGIMMPRGGESGIFRIRTGNFQGFQYGDPRSRPKSLDVEIFAADGGLAFLFAQRDNGPTPAITQAEINRVIQTVRRVPDQELVARGRN
;
A
#
# COMPACT_ATOMS: atom_id res chain seq x y z
N MET A 1 -0.23 27.31 -57.32
CA MET A 1 -0.44 27.51 -55.86
C MET A 1 0.76 28.27 -55.31
N THR A 2 0.56 29.46 -54.79
CA THR A 2 1.66 30.29 -54.27
C THR A 2 2.24 29.67 -52.99
N ARG A 3 3.52 29.94 -52.69
CA ARG A 3 4.20 29.47 -51.49
C ARG A 3 3.40 29.80 -50.22
N ARG A 4 2.75 30.97 -50.18
CA ARG A 4 1.85 31.38 -49.09
C ARG A 4 0.59 30.52 -48.99
N GLY A 5 -0.02 30.12 -50.12
CA GLY A 5 -1.18 29.23 -50.12
C GLY A 5 -0.89 27.83 -49.59
N ARG A 6 0.30 27.27 -49.88
CA ARG A 6 0.72 25.98 -49.30
C ARG A 6 0.92 26.04 -47.80
N ILE A 7 1.55 27.11 -47.28
CA ILE A 7 1.75 27.29 -45.85
C ILE A 7 0.39 27.41 -45.12
N LEU A 8 -0.53 28.22 -45.64
CA LEU A 8 -1.88 28.36 -45.09
C LEU A 8 -2.65 27.02 -45.06
N SER A 9 -2.57 26.23 -46.14
CA SER A 9 -3.21 24.91 -46.16
C SER A 9 -2.61 23.93 -45.15
N ILE A 10 -1.30 23.95 -44.95
CA ILE A 10 -0.62 23.13 -43.95
C ILE A 10 -1.05 23.54 -42.53
N VAL A 11 -1.05 24.85 -42.26
CA VAL A 11 -1.46 25.38 -40.92
C VAL A 11 -2.92 25.06 -40.67
N ALA A 12 -3.81 25.22 -41.64
CA ALA A 12 -5.23 24.85 -41.48
C ALA A 12 -5.42 23.35 -41.29
N GLY A 13 -4.65 22.50 -41.98
CA GLY A 13 -4.66 21.06 -41.80
C GLY A 13 -4.20 20.64 -40.37
N ILE A 14 -3.10 21.21 -39.88
CA ILE A 14 -2.61 20.96 -38.54
C ILE A 14 -3.63 21.46 -37.49
N GLY A 15 -4.19 22.64 -37.67
CA GLY A 15 -5.23 23.19 -36.81
C GLY A 15 -6.47 22.30 -36.72
N GLY A 16 -6.91 21.78 -37.88
CA GLY A 16 -8.01 20.83 -37.95
C GLY A 16 -7.71 19.51 -37.22
N LEU A 17 -6.52 18.94 -37.42
CA LEU A 17 -6.09 17.74 -36.69
C LEU A 17 -5.99 17.96 -35.18
N CYS A 18 -5.46 19.11 -34.74
CA CYS A 18 -5.43 19.48 -33.36
C CYS A 18 -6.84 19.63 -32.77
N ALA A 19 -7.78 20.23 -33.50
CA ALA A 19 -9.16 20.38 -33.02
C ALA A 19 -9.85 19.02 -32.88
N VAL A 20 -9.69 18.12 -33.85
CA VAL A 20 -10.19 16.75 -33.80
C VAL A 20 -9.57 15.99 -32.64
N TYR A 21 -8.25 16.07 -32.46
CA TYR A 21 -7.57 15.45 -31.34
C TYR A 21 -8.10 15.97 -29.99
N LEU A 22 -8.19 17.29 -29.82
CA LEU A 22 -8.71 17.89 -28.57
C LEU A 22 -10.17 17.51 -28.32
N TRP A 23 -10.97 17.38 -29.37
CA TRP A 23 -12.36 16.94 -29.25
C TRP A 23 -12.49 15.51 -28.72
N PHE A 24 -11.69 14.57 -29.22
CA PHE A 24 -11.77 13.16 -28.86
C PHE A 24 -10.91 12.80 -27.62
N PHE A 25 -9.74 13.40 -27.50
CA PHE A 25 -8.72 13.01 -26.51
C PHE A 25 -8.30 14.13 -25.55
N GLY A 26 -8.84 15.34 -25.68
CA GLY A 26 -8.44 16.48 -24.87
C GLY A 26 -8.56 16.22 -23.36
N PHE A 27 -9.62 15.55 -22.94
CA PHE A 27 -9.80 15.16 -21.54
C PHE A 27 -8.76 14.12 -21.10
N ALA A 28 -8.48 13.11 -21.91
CA ALA A 28 -7.48 12.09 -21.57
C ALA A 28 -6.08 12.70 -21.47
N THR A 29 -5.76 13.65 -22.34
CA THR A 29 -4.51 14.43 -22.28
C THR A 29 -4.41 15.24 -21.01
N MET A 30 -5.48 15.92 -20.61
CA MET A 30 -5.54 16.68 -19.36
C MET A 30 -5.30 15.76 -18.16
N PHE A 31 -5.98 14.63 -18.08
CA PHE A 31 -5.79 13.65 -17.01
C PHE A 31 -4.38 13.03 -17.01
N ALA A 32 -3.79 12.82 -18.20
CA ALA A 32 -2.42 12.36 -18.29
C ALA A 32 -1.41 13.40 -17.77
N VAL A 33 -1.64 14.68 -18.02
CA VAL A 33 -0.82 15.78 -17.46
C VAL A 33 -1.00 15.85 -15.95
N GLU A 34 -2.24 15.78 -15.46
CA GLU A 34 -2.55 15.81 -14.03
C GLU A 34 -1.93 14.62 -13.29
N ALA A 35 -2.03 13.41 -13.84
CA ALA A 35 -1.38 12.23 -13.26
C ALA A 35 0.15 12.41 -13.15
N ARG A 36 0.80 12.97 -14.17
CA ARG A 36 2.24 13.26 -14.13
C ARG A 36 2.57 14.34 -13.11
N TYR A 37 1.72 15.36 -12.97
CA TYR A 37 1.87 16.39 -11.93
C TYR A 37 1.75 15.78 -10.53
N VAL A 38 0.76 14.93 -10.28
CA VAL A 38 0.64 14.16 -9.04
C VAL A 38 1.90 13.34 -8.79
N GLY A 39 2.41 12.64 -9.81
CA GLY A 39 3.65 11.87 -9.71
C GLY A 39 4.89 12.73 -9.48
N TRP A 40 4.90 14.00 -9.88
CA TRP A 40 5.98 14.94 -9.58
C TRP A 40 5.89 15.43 -8.12
N LYS A 41 4.69 15.75 -7.64
CA LYS A 41 4.45 16.20 -6.25
C LYS A 41 4.60 15.07 -5.23
N MET A 42 4.22 13.85 -5.62
CA MET A 42 4.28 12.67 -4.76
C MET A 42 5.08 11.54 -5.46
N PRO A 43 6.42 11.55 -5.36
CA PRO A 43 7.27 10.58 -6.06
C PRO A 43 6.93 9.11 -5.75
N VAL A 44 6.37 8.84 -4.58
CA VAL A 44 5.95 7.51 -4.15
C VAL A 44 4.94 6.84 -5.08
N VAL A 45 4.04 7.61 -5.73
CA VAL A 45 3.05 7.03 -6.66
C VAL A 45 3.67 6.46 -7.95
N ARG A 46 4.94 6.77 -8.23
CA ARG A 46 5.68 6.18 -9.36
C ARG A 46 6.28 4.82 -9.04
N ARG A 47 6.38 4.46 -7.75
CA ARG A 47 6.94 3.18 -7.33
C ARG A 47 5.90 2.08 -7.51
N THR A 48 6.38 0.92 -7.90
CA THR A 48 5.59 -0.32 -7.94
C THR A 48 6.17 -1.33 -6.97
N PRO A 49 5.35 -2.25 -6.45
CA PRO A 49 5.85 -3.32 -5.60
C PRO A 49 6.90 -4.17 -6.31
N VAL A 50 7.99 -4.43 -5.61
CA VAL A 50 9.03 -5.40 -6.02
C VAL A 50 9.04 -6.56 -5.03
N GLU A 51 9.60 -7.69 -5.41
CA GLU A 51 9.79 -8.81 -4.49
C GLU A 51 10.75 -8.42 -3.36
N LEU A 52 10.48 -8.92 -2.17
CA LEU A 52 11.32 -8.64 -1.01
C LEU A 52 12.74 -9.17 -1.25
N PHE A 53 13.73 -8.31 -1.07
CA PHE A 53 15.13 -8.57 -1.40
C PHE A 53 15.84 -9.51 -0.41
N ASP A 54 15.35 -9.61 0.83
CA ASP A 54 15.96 -10.42 1.89
C ASP A 54 14.86 -11.24 2.60
N LEU A 55 14.98 -12.53 2.50
CA LEU A 55 14.06 -13.50 3.12
C LEU A 55 14.67 -14.15 4.38
N SER A 56 15.86 -13.75 4.81
CA SER A 56 16.48 -14.26 6.03
C SER A 56 15.63 -13.97 7.26
N ILE A 57 15.71 -14.86 8.25
CA ILE A 57 15.00 -14.74 9.52
C ILE A 57 16.02 -14.57 10.64
N SER A 58 15.80 -13.61 11.51
CA SER A 58 16.66 -13.42 12.68
C SER A 58 16.72 -14.68 13.55
N GLN A 59 17.92 -15.11 13.89
CA GLN A 59 18.18 -16.23 14.79
C GLN A 59 18.24 -15.81 16.27
N ALA A 60 18.06 -14.52 16.57
CA ALA A 60 18.03 -14.04 17.95
C ALA A 60 16.91 -14.74 18.75
N PRO A 61 17.08 -14.99 20.05
CA PRO A 61 16.01 -15.51 20.88
C PRO A 61 14.76 -14.66 20.73
N GLY A 62 13.62 -15.29 20.44
CA GLY A 62 12.36 -14.58 20.24
C GLY A 62 11.44 -14.69 21.46
N LYS A 63 10.75 -13.60 21.79
CA LYS A 63 9.65 -13.62 22.74
C LYS A 63 8.34 -13.85 22.01
N LYS A 64 7.58 -14.88 22.40
CA LYS A 64 6.27 -15.15 21.84
C LYS A 64 5.25 -14.21 22.47
N LEU A 65 4.48 -13.52 21.64
CA LEU A 65 3.42 -12.60 22.02
C LEU A 65 2.08 -13.09 21.51
N SER A 66 1.01 -12.83 22.25
CA SER A 66 -0.35 -13.18 21.89
C SER A 66 -1.26 -11.97 22.07
N TYR A 67 -1.75 -11.41 20.98
CA TYR A 67 -2.65 -10.25 20.98
C TYR A 67 -3.71 -10.38 19.87
N LEU A 68 -4.91 -9.91 20.14
CA LEU A 68 -6.00 -9.79 19.17
C LEU A 68 -6.39 -11.11 18.47
N GLY A 69 -6.15 -12.26 19.12
CA GLY A 69 -6.40 -13.58 18.56
C GLY A 69 -5.30 -14.11 17.65
N TYR A 70 -4.12 -13.50 17.67
CA TYR A 70 -2.95 -13.92 16.92
C TYR A 70 -1.74 -14.09 17.83
N GLU A 71 -0.86 -15.02 17.46
CA GLU A 71 0.47 -15.19 18.05
C GLU A 71 1.53 -14.87 17.01
N PHE A 72 2.63 -14.27 17.47
CA PHE A 72 3.84 -14.01 16.69
C PHE A 72 5.05 -13.89 17.59
N GLU A 73 6.25 -14.01 17.04
CA GLU A 73 7.49 -13.89 17.78
C GLU A 73 8.18 -12.58 17.45
N VAL A 74 8.66 -11.89 18.48
CA VAL A 74 9.49 -10.69 18.34
C VAL A 74 10.92 -11.00 18.83
N PRO A 75 11.97 -10.61 18.07
CA PRO A 75 13.36 -10.85 18.43
C PRO A 75 13.92 -9.80 19.40
N TRP A 76 13.06 -9.12 20.12
CA TRP A 76 13.41 -8.07 21.07
C TRP A 76 12.75 -8.31 22.40
N ASP A 77 13.36 -7.78 23.46
CA ASP A 77 12.69 -7.66 24.75
C ASP A 77 11.49 -6.71 24.63
N VAL A 78 10.48 -6.95 25.43
CA VAL A 78 9.24 -6.18 25.46
C VAL A 78 9.09 -5.52 26.81
N ASN A 79 8.82 -4.22 26.82
CA ASN A 79 8.47 -3.50 28.03
C ASN A 79 6.95 -3.66 28.28
N GLU A 80 6.59 -4.62 29.12
CA GLU A 80 5.18 -4.96 29.39
C GLU A 80 4.43 -3.82 30.08
N GLU A 81 5.10 -3.08 31.00
CA GLU A 81 4.49 -1.96 31.73
C GLU A 81 4.08 -0.80 30.78
N LYS A 82 4.83 -0.60 29.69
CA LYS A 82 4.57 0.44 28.69
C LYS A 82 3.77 -0.05 27.49
N THR A 83 3.55 -1.36 27.39
CA THR A 83 2.71 -1.94 26.34
C THR A 83 1.25 -1.59 26.61
N LYS A 84 0.54 -1.06 25.62
CA LYS A 84 -0.82 -0.55 25.77
C LYS A 84 -1.74 -1.14 24.71
N GLN A 85 -2.97 -1.41 25.08
CA GLN A 85 -4.03 -1.78 24.15
C GLN A 85 -5.05 -0.63 24.06
N PRO A 86 -4.84 0.34 23.16
CA PRO A 86 -5.68 1.54 23.07
C PRO A 86 -7.11 1.26 22.59
N GLY A 87 -7.37 0.07 22.09
CA GLY A 87 -8.69 -0.33 21.62
C GLY A 87 -8.84 -1.84 21.49
N LYS A 88 -9.99 -2.28 20.95
CA LYS A 88 -10.27 -3.72 20.75
C LYS A 88 -9.53 -4.31 19.56
N THR A 89 -9.02 -3.48 18.66
CA THR A 89 -8.42 -3.88 17.38
C THR A 89 -6.95 -3.51 17.25
N SER A 90 -6.34 -2.90 18.27
CA SER A 90 -4.94 -2.48 18.20
C SER A 90 -4.22 -2.62 19.53
N VAL A 91 -2.91 -2.87 19.44
CA VAL A 91 -1.99 -2.89 20.58
C VAL A 91 -0.70 -2.17 20.21
N VAL A 92 -0.13 -1.43 21.14
CA VAL A 92 1.19 -0.79 21.02
C VAL A 92 2.16 -1.53 21.94
N ILE A 93 3.09 -2.26 21.34
CA ILE A 93 4.10 -3.04 22.02
C ILE A 93 5.34 -2.17 22.18
N ALA A 94 5.66 -1.80 23.41
CA ALA A 94 6.82 -0.97 23.71
C ALA A 94 8.09 -1.82 23.84
N LEU A 95 9.18 -1.38 23.22
CA LEU A 95 10.50 -2.01 23.34
C LEU A 95 11.39 -1.20 24.28
N PRO A 96 12.31 -1.83 25.06
CA PRO A 96 13.22 -1.14 25.97
C PRO A 96 14.09 -0.09 25.28
N SER A 97 14.40 -0.33 24.00
CA SER A 97 15.13 0.60 23.13
C SER A 97 14.41 1.94 22.91
N GLY A 98 13.12 2.05 23.24
CA GLY A 98 12.27 3.16 22.92
C GLY A 98 11.60 3.05 21.54
N ASN A 99 11.92 2.00 20.77
CA ASN A 99 11.15 1.61 19.59
C ASN A 99 9.79 1.04 20.02
N ALA A 100 8.85 0.95 19.09
CA ALA A 100 7.55 0.36 19.33
C ALA A 100 7.03 -0.38 18.09
N ILE A 101 6.18 -1.36 18.33
CA ILE A 101 5.42 -2.03 17.27
C ILE A 101 3.95 -1.71 17.51
N TRP A 102 3.32 -1.04 16.58
CA TRP A 102 1.87 -0.92 16.56
C TRP A 102 1.30 -2.08 15.76
N PHE A 103 0.57 -2.95 16.42
CA PHE A 103 -0.10 -4.09 15.81
C PHE A 103 -1.60 -3.85 15.79
N SER A 104 -2.22 -4.03 14.62
CA SER A 104 -3.66 -3.82 14.45
C SER A 104 -4.27 -4.94 13.63
N ARG A 105 -5.51 -5.30 13.98
CA ARG A 105 -6.37 -6.14 13.17
C ARG A 105 -7.28 -5.27 12.31
N VAL A 106 -7.30 -5.53 11.02
CA VAL A 106 -8.14 -4.83 10.03
C VAL A 106 -9.31 -5.75 9.67
N PRO A 107 -10.56 -5.27 9.75
CA PRO A 107 -11.73 -6.05 9.35
C PRO A 107 -11.62 -6.55 7.89
N PRO A 108 -12.23 -7.70 7.56
CA PRO A 108 -12.22 -8.18 6.19
C PRO A 108 -12.98 -7.23 5.26
N LYS A 109 -12.40 -6.99 4.09
CA LYS A 109 -12.93 -6.11 3.06
C LYS A 109 -13.17 -4.66 3.51
N GLU A 110 -12.44 -4.17 4.50
CA GLU A 110 -12.60 -2.80 4.99
C GLU A 110 -12.30 -1.78 3.89
N PHE A 111 -11.21 -1.97 3.17
CA PHE A 111 -10.83 -1.07 2.08
C PHE A 111 -11.81 -1.13 0.91
N VAL A 112 -12.21 -2.34 0.49
CA VAL A 112 -13.22 -2.53 -0.57
C VAL A 112 -14.56 -1.91 -0.14
N ASN A 113 -15.01 -2.16 1.08
CA ASN A 113 -16.27 -1.62 1.60
C ASN A 113 -16.25 -0.09 1.69
N ASN A 114 -15.14 0.49 2.14
CA ASN A 114 -14.97 1.95 2.19
C ASN A 114 -15.07 2.57 0.79
N LEU A 115 -14.43 1.95 -0.21
CA LEU A 115 -14.54 2.39 -1.60
C LEU A 115 -15.99 2.27 -2.12
N LEU A 116 -16.64 1.13 -1.89
CA LEU A 116 -18.03 0.90 -2.31
C LEU A 116 -19.03 1.88 -1.67
N THR A 117 -18.75 2.29 -0.43
CA THR A 117 -19.59 3.22 0.32
C THR A 117 -19.38 4.66 -0.11
N SER A 118 -18.13 5.04 -0.36
CA SER A 118 -17.76 6.40 -0.75
C SER A 118 -18.17 6.74 -2.18
N SER A 119 -18.09 5.79 -3.11
CA SER A 119 -18.47 6.00 -4.52
C SER A 119 -18.80 4.70 -5.24
N LYS A 120 -20.11 4.40 -5.36
CA LYS A 120 -20.59 3.26 -6.16
C LYS A 120 -20.20 3.37 -7.64
N ALA A 121 -20.20 4.58 -8.19
CA ALA A 121 -19.85 4.83 -9.59
C ALA A 121 -18.38 4.51 -9.87
N ASP A 122 -17.46 4.85 -8.94
CA ASP A 122 -16.05 4.57 -9.06
C ASP A 122 -15.77 3.08 -8.92
N ALA A 123 -16.44 2.39 -7.99
CA ALA A 123 -16.33 0.95 -7.85
C ALA A 123 -16.81 0.20 -9.10
N GLU A 124 -17.92 0.62 -9.71
CA GLU A 124 -18.38 0.04 -10.97
C GLU A 124 -17.43 0.33 -12.14
N ASN A 125 -16.84 1.51 -12.18
CA ASN A 125 -15.82 1.84 -13.17
C ASN A 125 -14.59 0.94 -13.00
N LEU A 126 -14.12 0.72 -11.77
CA LEU A 126 -12.99 -0.17 -11.51
C LEU A 126 -13.27 -1.61 -11.92
N ARG A 127 -14.48 -2.14 -11.65
CA ARG A 127 -14.88 -3.47 -12.13
C ARG A 127 -14.83 -3.58 -13.66
N LYS A 128 -15.33 -2.56 -14.35
CA LYS A 128 -15.34 -2.54 -15.82
C LYS A 128 -13.94 -2.42 -16.42
N LEU A 129 -13.01 -1.76 -15.75
CA LEU A 129 -11.64 -1.54 -16.24
C LEU A 129 -10.69 -2.69 -15.88
N TYR A 130 -10.82 -3.27 -14.69
CA TYR A 130 -9.86 -4.20 -14.12
C TYR A 130 -10.45 -5.56 -13.77
N GLY A 131 -11.74 -5.78 -14.05
CA GLY A 131 -12.45 -7.02 -13.77
C GLY A 131 -13.00 -7.11 -12.34
N GLU A 132 -13.85 -8.12 -12.11
CA GLU A 132 -14.48 -8.37 -10.79
C GLU A 132 -13.43 -8.71 -9.72
N ASP A 133 -12.34 -9.36 -10.11
CA ASP A 133 -11.27 -9.80 -9.20
C ASP A 133 -10.56 -8.61 -8.52
N ALA A 134 -10.57 -7.43 -9.14
CA ALA A 134 -9.98 -6.22 -8.56
C ALA A 134 -10.61 -5.81 -7.22
N LEU A 135 -11.90 -6.11 -7.02
CA LEU A 135 -12.66 -5.82 -5.80
C LEU A 135 -13.01 -7.08 -5.00
N HIS A 136 -12.37 -8.20 -5.30
CA HIS A 136 -12.63 -9.47 -4.61
C HIS A 136 -12.17 -9.43 -3.14
N SER A 137 -11.04 -8.81 -2.87
CA SER A 137 -10.44 -8.69 -1.54
C SER A 137 -9.68 -7.37 -1.37
N ASP A 138 -9.39 -7.01 -0.13
CA ASP A 138 -8.52 -5.87 0.17
C ASP A 138 -7.12 -6.05 -0.42
N TYR A 139 -6.60 -7.27 -0.44
CA TYR A 139 -5.32 -7.57 -1.10
C TYR A 139 -5.36 -7.26 -2.59
N SER A 140 -6.38 -7.74 -3.32
CA SER A 140 -6.50 -7.51 -4.76
C SER A 140 -6.62 -6.01 -5.08
N LEU A 141 -7.43 -5.28 -4.30
CA LEU A 141 -7.58 -3.83 -4.47
C LEU A 141 -6.28 -3.09 -4.14
N THR A 142 -5.62 -3.43 -3.03
CA THR A 142 -4.33 -2.84 -2.65
C THR A 142 -3.27 -3.12 -3.72
N GLN A 143 -3.20 -4.35 -4.22
CA GLN A 143 -2.29 -4.71 -5.30
C GLN A 143 -2.54 -3.85 -6.55
N LEU A 144 -3.79 -3.73 -6.99
CA LEU A 144 -4.16 -2.89 -8.12
C LEU A 144 -3.72 -1.43 -7.92
N VAL A 145 -4.04 -0.85 -6.76
CA VAL A 145 -3.65 0.53 -6.42
C VAL A 145 -2.13 0.68 -6.45
N LEU A 146 -1.37 -0.26 -5.91
CA LEU A 146 0.09 -0.19 -5.84
C LEU A 146 0.77 -0.38 -7.20
N GLU A 147 0.18 -1.14 -8.12
CA GLU A 147 0.72 -1.39 -9.46
C GLU A 147 0.43 -0.27 -10.47
N VAL A 148 -0.53 0.60 -10.17
CA VAL A 148 -0.82 1.76 -11.02
C VAL A 148 0.25 2.83 -10.85
N THR A 149 0.65 3.42 -12.00
CA THR A 149 1.59 4.55 -12.03
C THR A 149 1.04 5.69 -12.89
N PRO A 150 1.49 6.94 -12.68
CA PRO A 150 1.07 8.09 -13.50
C PRO A 150 1.27 7.90 -14.99
N GLN A 151 2.24 7.09 -15.40
CA GLN A 151 2.55 6.80 -16.81
C GLN A 151 1.47 5.94 -17.49
N LYS A 152 0.69 5.18 -16.72
CA LYS A 152 -0.42 4.37 -17.23
C LYS A 152 -1.61 5.23 -17.69
N VAL A 153 -1.70 6.49 -17.27
CA VAL A 153 -2.68 7.44 -17.79
C VAL A 153 -2.17 7.95 -19.13
N GLY A 154 -2.64 7.34 -20.22
CA GLY A 154 -2.23 7.68 -21.58
C GLY A 154 -3.02 8.87 -22.17
N PRO A 155 -2.41 9.70 -23.04
CA PRO A 155 -3.11 10.82 -23.69
C PRO A 155 -4.14 10.37 -24.75
N PHE A 156 -4.09 9.11 -25.17
CA PHE A 156 -5.03 8.48 -26.10
C PHE A 156 -5.97 7.47 -25.44
N SER A 157 -5.97 7.39 -24.10
CA SER A 157 -6.89 6.51 -23.37
C SER A 157 -8.33 6.97 -23.56
N ALA A 158 -9.28 6.04 -23.54
CA ALA A 158 -10.67 6.41 -23.41
C ALA A 158 -10.85 7.27 -22.14
N ARG A 159 -11.74 8.27 -22.21
CA ARG A 159 -11.96 9.21 -21.09
C ARG A 159 -12.19 8.47 -19.76
N ARG A 160 -12.98 7.41 -19.80
CA ARG A 160 -13.30 6.58 -18.64
C ARG A 160 -12.07 5.91 -18.02
N ASP A 161 -11.21 5.35 -18.88
CA ASP A 161 -9.99 4.65 -18.48
C ASP A 161 -9.00 5.63 -17.86
N ALA A 162 -8.87 6.81 -18.45
CA ALA A 162 -8.02 7.88 -17.95
C ALA A 162 -8.46 8.33 -16.56
N VAL A 163 -9.77 8.54 -16.33
CA VAL A 163 -10.36 8.92 -15.04
C VAL A 163 -10.13 7.83 -14.01
N GLY A 164 -10.48 6.58 -14.32
CA GLY A 164 -10.33 5.45 -13.39
C GLY A 164 -8.87 5.24 -12.99
N THR A 165 -7.95 5.32 -13.95
CA THR A 165 -6.52 5.18 -13.68
C THR A 165 -5.97 6.35 -12.86
N LEU A 166 -6.35 7.60 -13.16
CA LEU A 166 -5.98 8.77 -12.36
C LEU A 166 -6.48 8.66 -10.92
N MET A 167 -7.73 8.21 -10.74
CA MET A 167 -8.29 7.99 -9.41
C MET A 167 -7.42 7.02 -8.59
N LEU A 168 -7.00 5.89 -9.17
CA LEU A 168 -6.10 4.95 -8.48
C LEU A 168 -4.74 5.56 -8.14
N VAL A 169 -4.19 6.42 -9.02
CA VAL A 169 -2.95 7.16 -8.73
C VAL A 169 -3.12 8.08 -7.53
N VAL A 170 -4.24 8.79 -7.45
CA VAL A 170 -4.56 9.69 -6.31
C VAL A 170 -4.78 8.87 -5.03
N ILE A 171 -5.57 7.80 -5.09
CA ILE A 171 -5.78 6.88 -3.95
C ILE A 171 -4.43 6.35 -3.44
N LYS A 172 -3.55 5.92 -4.34
CA LYS A 172 -2.20 5.48 -3.98
C LYS A 172 -1.42 6.56 -3.22
N GLY A 173 -1.49 7.80 -3.67
CA GLY A 173 -0.82 8.93 -3.00
C GLY A 173 -1.33 9.19 -1.59
N ILE A 174 -2.64 9.03 -1.37
CA ILE A 174 -3.29 9.24 -0.07
C ILE A 174 -3.01 8.09 0.90
N MET A 175 -3.09 6.85 0.39
CA MET A 175 -2.94 5.65 1.21
C MET A 175 -1.51 5.30 1.57
N MET A 176 -0.54 5.82 0.79
CA MET A 176 0.85 5.40 0.95
C MET A 176 1.41 5.84 2.29
N PRO A 177 1.84 4.90 3.14
CA PRO A 177 2.57 5.21 4.35
C PRO A 177 3.87 5.95 4.03
N ARG A 178 4.35 6.78 4.98
CA ARG A 178 5.61 7.55 4.79
C ARG A 178 6.81 6.66 4.48
N GLY A 179 6.85 5.43 5.03
CA GLY A 179 7.87 4.43 4.73
C GLY A 179 7.93 4.04 3.24
N GLY A 180 6.82 4.11 2.52
CA GLY A 180 6.72 3.78 1.10
C GLY A 180 7.62 4.61 0.18
N GLU A 181 8.08 5.77 0.62
CA GLU A 181 9.05 6.58 -0.12
C GLU A 181 10.39 5.87 -0.34
N SER A 182 10.80 4.97 0.58
CA SER A 182 12.03 4.20 0.46
C SER A 182 11.88 2.87 -0.28
N GLY A 183 10.66 2.32 -0.39
CA GLY A 183 10.38 1.08 -1.12
C GLY A 183 9.02 0.52 -0.84
N ILE A 184 8.50 -0.28 -1.78
CA ILE A 184 7.30 -1.09 -1.63
C ILE A 184 7.68 -2.51 -2.01
N PHE A 185 7.48 -3.46 -1.10
CA PHE A 185 7.89 -4.84 -1.28
C PHE A 185 6.69 -5.77 -1.13
N ARG A 186 6.59 -6.78 -2.00
CA ARG A 186 5.63 -7.87 -1.83
C ARG A 186 6.14 -8.84 -0.79
N ILE A 187 5.24 -9.27 0.09
CA ILE A 187 5.50 -10.28 1.11
C ILE A 187 4.64 -11.49 0.84
N ARG A 188 5.23 -12.67 0.96
CA ARG A 188 4.51 -13.95 0.96
C ARG A 188 5.02 -14.78 2.12
N THR A 189 4.11 -15.25 2.95
CA THR A 189 4.34 -16.26 3.98
C THR A 189 3.45 -17.46 3.70
N GLY A 190 3.58 -18.55 4.47
CA GLY A 190 2.78 -19.75 4.23
C GLY A 190 1.26 -19.50 4.20
N ASN A 191 0.75 -18.57 5.03
CA ASN A 191 -0.69 -18.31 5.20
C ASN A 191 -1.12 -16.90 4.82
N PHE A 192 -0.17 -16.01 4.52
CA PHE A 192 -0.45 -14.60 4.29
C PHE A 192 0.27 -14.09 3.05
N GLN A 193 -0.33 -13.13 2.41
CA GLN A 193 0.29 -12.30 1.38
C GLN A 193 0.06 -10.84 1.73
N GLY A 194 0.98 -9.96 1.31
CA GLY A 194 0.88 -8.56 1.72
C GLY A 194 1.95 -7.68 1.14
N PHE A 195 2.13 -6.52 1.78
CA PHE A 195 3.06 -5.50 1.35
C PHE A 195 3.82 -4.93 2.55
N GLN A 196 5.10 -4.66 2.34
CA GLN A 196 5.92 -3.86 3.23
C GLN A 196 6.20 -2.51 2.57
N TYR A 197 6.00 -1.46 3.33
CA TYR A 197 6.31 -0.09 2.95
C TYR A 197 7.50 0.39 3.77
N GLY A 198 8.59 0.64 3.07
CA GLY A 198 9.85 1.04 3.68
C GLY A 198 10.95 0.00 3.55
N ASP A 199 12.17 0.50 3.35
CA ASP A 199 13.39 -0.29 3.32
C ASP A 199 14.18 -0.06 4.62
N PRO A 200 14.37 -1.08 5.47
CA PRO A 200 15.15 -0.94 6.72
C PRO A 200 16.56 -0.39 6.50
N ARG A 201 17.15 -0.65 5.32
CA ARG A 201 18.49 -0.15 4.97
C ARG A 201 18.57 1.37 4.84
N SER A 202 17.45 2.02 4.48
CA SER A 202 17.34 3.48 4.40
C SER A 202 17.04 4.13 5.75
N ARG A 203 16.97 3.36 6.85
CA ARG A 203 16.70 3.82 8.22
C ARG A 203 15.47 4.75 8.30
N PRO A 204 14.32 4.32 7.80
CA PRO A 204 13.11 5.11 7.90
C PRO A 204 12.68 5.24 9.35
N LYS A 205 11.97 6.32 9.69
CA LYS A 205 11.38 6.52 11.04
C LYS A 205 10.32 5.49 11.37
N SER A 206 9.66 4.97 10.34
CA SER A 206 8.66 3.92 10.46
C SER A 206 8.69 3.00 9.25
N LEU A 207 8.30 1.76 9.49
CA LEU A 207 8.11 0.72 8.50
C LEU A 207 6.71 0.16 8.69
N ASP A 208 5.93 0.12 7.63
CA ASP A 208 4.58 -0.43 7.67
C ASP A 208 4.56 -1.78 6.96
N VAL A 209 3.89 -2.75 7.55
CA VAL A 209 3.66 -4.06 6.95
C VAL A 209 2.18 -4.39 7.05
N GLU A 210 1.57 -4.64 5.91
CA GLU A 210 0.19 -5.10 5.81
C GLU A 210 0.18 -6.52 5.26
N ILE A 211 -0.41 -7.44 6.00
CA ILE A 211 -0.62 -8.82 5.56
C ILE A 211 -2.11 -9.15 5.56
N PHE A 212 -2.54 -9.89 4.57
CA PHE A 212 -3.94 -10.21 4.32
C PHE A 212 -4.18 -11.71 4.44
N ALA A 213 -5.24 -12.05 5.15
CA ALA A 213 -5.78 -13.40 5.28
C ALA A 213 -7.23 -13.42 4.81
N ALA A 214 -7.81 -14.61 4.72
CA ALA A 214 -9.21 -14.76 4.32
C ALA A 214 -10.20 -14.09 5.29
N ASP A 215 -9.85 -13.94 6.57
CA ASP A 215 -10.66 -13.39 7.65
C ASP A 215 -10.32 -11.92 8.00
N GLY A 216 -9.55 -11.23 7.17
CA GLY A 216 -9.16 -9.85 7.35
C GLY A 216 -7.69 -9.58 7.16
N GLY A 217 -7.25 -8.37 7.50
CA GLY A 217 -5.87 -7.93 7.44
C GLY A 217 -5.24 -7.77 8.82
N LEU A 218 -3.91 -7.79 8.84
CA LEU A 218 -3.10 -7.42 9.99
C LEU A 218 -2.12 -6.34 9.54
N ALA A 219 -2.04 -5.27 10.31
CA ALA A 219 -1.08 -4.19 10.07
C ALA A 219 -0.06 -4.13 11.20
N PHE A 220 1.21 -4.02 10.84
CA PHE A 220 2.33 -3.80 11.74
C PHE A 220 3.02 -2.50 11.36
N LEU A 221 3.06 -1.55 12.27
CA LEU A 221 3.86 -0.34 12.13
C LEU A 221 5.05 -0.44 13.09
N PHE A 222 6.23 -0.61 12.53
CA PHE A 222 7.49 -0.61 13.27
C PHE A 222 7.98 0.84 13.38
N ALA A 223 7.77 1.47 14.53
CA ALA A 223 8.23 2.81 14.81
C ALA A 223 9.62 2.80 15.43
N GLN A 224 10.55 3.53 14.82
CA GLN A 224 11.92 3.66 15.31
C GLN A 224 12.11 5.03 15.97
N ARG A 225 12.84 5.06 17.07
CA ARG A 225 13.16 6.30 17.79
C ARG A 225 14.19 7.13 17.00
N ASP A 226 13.91 8.40 16.81
CA ASP A 226 14.71 9.33 16.00
C ASP A 226 16.10 9.65 16.57
N ASN A 227 16.28 9.59 17.89
CA ASN A 227 17.44 10.15 18.56
C ASN A 227 18.08 9.14 19.54
N GLY A 228 19.13 8.48 19.13
CA GLY A 228 19.94 7.65 20.01
C GLY A 228 20.72 6.54 19.31
N PRO A 229 21.62 5.88 20.01
CA PRO A 229 22.38 4.73 19.50
C PRO A 229 21.53 3.45 19.40
N THR A 230 20.21 3.59 19.26
CA THR A 230 19.30 2.46 19.17
C THR A 230 19.55 1.69 17.88
N PRO A 231 19.76 0.38 17.94
CA PRO A 231 19.89 -0.43 16.74
C PRO A 231 18.66 -0.25 15.84
N ALA A 232 18.91 -0.02 14.56
CA ALA A 232 17.83 0.01 13.59
C ALA A 232 17.20 -1.39 13.49
N ILE A 233 15.87 -1.45 13.33
CA ILE A 233 15.15 -2.70 13.06
C ILE A 233 15.62 -3.23 11.69
N THR A 234 16.05 -4.46 11.65
CA THR A 234 16.56 -5.12 10.44
C THR A 234 15.47 -5.85 9.69
N GLN A 235 15.69 -6.14 8.39
CA GLN A 235 14.74 -6.92 7.61
C GLN A 235 14.56 -8.34 8.18
N ALA A 236 15.64 -8.98 8.64
CA ALA A 236 15.56 -10.31 9.22
C ALA A 236 14.69 -10.37 10.50
N GLU A 237 14.69 -9.30 11.29
CA GLU A 237 13.85 -9.18 12.47
C GLU A 237 12.37 -8.97 12.09
N ILE A 238 12.09 -8.12 11.09
CA ILE A 238 10.73 -7.95 10.56
C ILE A 238 10.22 -9.28 10.00
N ASN A 239 11.04 -9.98 9.21
CA ASN A 239 10.69 -11.27 8.64
C ASN A 239 10.33 -12.29 9.72
N ARG A 240 11.05 -12.30 10.85
CA ARG A 240 10.71 -13.18 11.97
C ARG A 240 9.32 -12.89 12.50
N VAL A 241 9.00 -11.63 12.78
CA VAL A 241 7.68 -11.24 13.25
C VAL A 241 6.60 -11.72 12.29
N ILE A 242 6.75 -11.40 11.00
CA ILE A 242 5.71 -11.66 9.99
C ILE A 242 5.56 -13.16 9.69
N GLN A 243 6.66 -13.92 9.61
CA GLN A 243 6.60 -15.34 9.27
C GLN A 243 6.13 -16.22 10.42
N THR A 244 6.20 -15.73 11.66
CA THR A 244 5.71 -16.44 12.84
C THR A 244 4.26 -16.12 13.20
N VAL A 245 3.63 -15.19 12.47
CA VAL A 245 2.21 -14.87 12.68
C VAL A 245 1.34 -16.11 12.46
N ARG A 246 0.53 -16.41 13.45
CA ARG A 246 -0.48 -17.46 13.35
C ARG A 246 -1.74 -17.07 14.12
N ARG A 247 -2.89 -17.53 13.66
CA ARG A 247 -4.14 -17.38 14.39
C ARG A 247 -4.18 -18.34 15.59
N VAL A 248 -4.63 -17.85 16.72
CA VAL A 248 -4.92 -18.69 17.88
C VAL A 248 -6.35 -19.20 17.77
N PRO A 249 -6.57 -20.52 17.82
CA PRO A 249 -7.92 -21.08 17.82
C PRO A 249 -8.72 -20.56 19.03
N ASP A 250 -10.01 -20.27 18.84
CA ASP A 250 -10.88 -19.73 19.91
C ASP A 250 -10.94 -20.62 21.16
N GLN A 251 -10.76 -21.92 21.00
CA GLN A 251 -10.70 -22.89 22.11
C GLN A 251 -9.48 -22.65 23.04
N GLU A 252 -8.34 -22.24 22.51
CA GLU A 252 -7.16 -21.92 23.33
C GLU A 252 -7.29 -20.60 24.06
N LEU A 253 -8.02 -19.62 23.51
CA LEU A 253 -8.31 -18.33 24.19
C LEU A 253 -9.18 -18.52 25.41
N VAL A 254 -10.18 -19.40 25.34
CA VAL A 254 -11.06 -19.74 26.48
C VAL A 254 -10.29 -20.45 27.58
N ALA A 255 -9.34 -21.32 27.25
CA ALA A 255 -8.52 -22.01 28.23
C ALA A 255 -7.54 -21.09 28.99
N ARG A 256 -6.97 -20.08 28.30
CA ARG A 256 -6.03 -19.10 28.90
C ARG A 256 -6.71 -18.02 29.76
N GLY A 257 -7.99 -17.72 29.51
CA GLY A 257 -8.76 -16.75 30.28
C GLY A 257 -9.32 -17.28 31.60
N ARG A 258 -9.05 -18.56 31.95
CA ARG A 258 -9.48 -19.21 33.21
C ARG A 258 -8.38 -19.38 34.26
N ASN A 259 -7.17 -18.92 33.97
CA ASN A 259 -6.05 -18.84 34.89
C ASN A 259 -5.74 -17.38 35.24
#